data_b17cbd0b6d3d8ff023e891b1f062bf8e
#
_entry.id   b17cbd0b6d3d8ff023e891b1f062bf8e
#
_cell.length_a   1.000
_cell.length_b   1.000
_cell.length_c   1.000
_cell.angle_alpha   90.00
_cell.angle_beta   90.00
_cell.angle_gamma   90.00
#
_symmetry.space_group_name_H-M   'P 1'
#
loop_
_entity.id
_entity.type
_entity.pdbx_description
1 polymer ?
#
loop_
_entity_poly.entity_id
_entity_poly.type
_entity_poly.pdbx_seq_one_letter_code
_entity_poly.pdbx_strand_id
1 'polypeptide(L)'
;MLGPLKILVVDDHQLILEGILSCLKNIDNLVIETTNCCDEAFSKIKTAIQNTPFDIVFTDLSFDNTDENVTLDGGEALIKAIQKKNIDIKTGVITGHSETNRVFNVIHNLNPSAYILKGNCNTDELTFAIKKIIKGEVYYTHEIHQKLLKRALIEIQMDDVAIQILKELPRHSKISNLEGFIKKTDGSLVKLRSIEAKLSKLRNNLQAHNNTDLVLKAKELGILD
;
A
#
# COMPACT_ATOMS: atom_id res chain seq x y z
N MET A 1 23.85 -20.72 16.91
CA MET A 1 23.87 -19.88 15.69
C MET A 1 22.51 -20.01 15.09
N LEU A 2 21.83 -18.90 14.82
CA LEU A 2 20.59 -18.88 14.03
C LEU A 2 20.93 -19.41 12.64
N GLY A 3 20.09 -20.28 12.08
CA GLY A 3 20.26 -20.80 10.71
C GLY A 3 20.27 -19.69 9.66
N PRO A 4 20.48 -20.02 8.37
CA PRO A 4 20.42 -19.02 7.30
C PRO A 4 19.02 -18.41 7.22
N LEU A 5 18.95 -17.10 6.99
CA LEU A 5 17.70 -16.40 6.74
C LEU A 5 17.09 -16.87 5.42
N LYS A 6 15.84 -17.31 5.45
CA LYS A 6 15.17 -17.88 4.28
C LYS A 6 14.12 -16.91 3.72
N ILE A 7 14.31 -16.50 2.48
CA ILE A 7 13.43 -15.51 1.79
C ILE A 7 12.78 -16.18 0.57
N LEU A 8 11.48 -15.94 0.40
CA LEU A 8 10.75 -16.24 -0.81
C LEU A 8 10.46 -14.94 -1.57
N VAL A 9 10.75 -14.89 -2.86
CA VAL A 9 10.43 -13.78 -3.76
C VAL A 9 9.42 -14.23 -4.81
N VAL A 10 8.36 -13.46 -4.96
CA VAL A 10 7.21 -13.81 -5.82
C VAL A 10 6.93 -12.66 -6.78
N ASP A 11 7.14 -12.90 -8.07
CA ASP A 11 6.90 -11.93 -9.15
C ASP A 11 6.71 -12.69 -10.46
N ASP A 12 5.71 -12.37 -11.27
CA ASP A 12 5.46 -13.04 -12.54
C ASP A 12 6.46 -12.68 -13.64
N HIS A 13 7.25 -11.62 -13.42
CA HIS A 13 8.27 -11.17 -14.36
C HIS A 13 9.63 -11.79 -14.03
N GLN A 14 10.06 -12.76 -14.84
CA GLN A 14 11.34 -13.49 -14.67
C GLN A 14 12.56 -12.55 -14.53
N LEU A 15 12.62 -11.46 -15.33
CA LEU A 15 13.71 -10.49 -15.26
C LEU A 15 13.80 -9.79 -13.88
N ILE A 16 12.67 -9.55 -13.24
CA ILE A 16 12.63 -8.95 -11.90
C ILE A 16 13.17 -9.95 -10.88
N LEU A 17 12.73 -11.21 -10.94
CA LEU A 17 13.25 -12.27 -10.07
C LEU A 17 14.77 -12.41 -10.19
N GLU A 18 15.30 -12.45 -11.41
CA GLU A 18 16.75 -12.53 -11.66
C GLU A 18 17.49 -11.29 -11.14
N GLY A 19 16.91 -10.09 -11.32
CA GLY A 19 17.44 -8.85 -10.79
C GLY A 19 17.53 -8.87 -9.26
N ILE A 20 16.48 -9.27 -8.57
CA ILE A 20 16.45 -9.38 -7.11
C ILE A 20 17.46 -10.44 -6.62
N LEU A 21 17.50 -11.63 -7.26
CA LEU A 21 18.49 -12.66 -6.96
C LEU A 21 19.91 -12.13 -7.10
N SER A 22 20.19 -11.39 -8.19
CA SER A 22 21.51 -10.79 -8.42
C SER A 22 21.88 -9.77 -7.33
N CYS A 23 20.94 -8.96 -6.87
CA CYS A 23 21.15 -8.00 -5.79
C CYS A 23 21.47 -8.68 -4.46
N LEU A 24 20.88 -9.85 -4.19
CA LEU A 24 20.97 -10.51 -2.90
C LEU A 24 22.03 -11.64 -2.82
N LYS A 25 22.57 -12.08 -3.95
CA LYS A 25 23.48 -13.25 -4.04
C LYS A 25 24.76 -13.16 -3.18
N ASN A 26 25.21 -11.93 -2.89
CA ASN A 26 26.45 -11.70 -2.14
C ASN A 26 26.20 -11.43 -0.65
N ILE A 27 24.96 -11.60 -0.18
CA ILE A 27 24.62 -11.47 1.24
C ILE A 27 24.87 -12.82 1.92
N ASP A 28 25.77 -12.83 2.90
CA ASP A 28 26.10 -14.02 3.66
C ASP A 28 24.89 -14.51 4.47
N ASN A 29 24.83 -15.84 4.63
CA ASN A 29 23.82 -16.50 5.47
C ASN A 29 22.37 -16.27 5.00
N LEU A 30 22.16 -16.18 3.68
CA LEU A 30 20.85 -15.95 3.05
C LEU A 30 20.53 -17.09 2.08
N VAL A 31 19.33 -17.66 2.18
CA VAL A 31 18.76 -18.63 1.24
C VAL A 31 17.56 -17.99 0.58
N ILE A 32 17.56 -17.94 -0.75
CA ILE A 32 16.50 -17.30 -1.52
C ILE A 32 15.85 -18.34 -2.42
N GLU A 33 14.54 -18.43 -2.35
CA GLU A 33 13.71 -19.13 -3.32
C GLU A 33 12.87 -18.13 -4.09
N THR A 34 12.54 -18.45 -5.33
CA THR A 34 11.68 -17.62 -6.19
C THR A 34 10.53 -18.45 -6.74
N THR A 35 9.45 -17.77 -7.09
CA THR A 35 8.34 -18.31 -7.88
C THR A 35 7.63 -17.20 -8.63
N ASN A 36 7.02 -17.55 -9.74
CA ASN A 36 6.26 -16.58 -10.57
C ASN A 36 4.74 -16.66 -10.35
N CYS A 37 4.27 -17.43 -9.37
CA CYS A 37 2.86 -17.67 -9.12
C CYS A 37 2.54 -17.59 -7.61
N CYS A 38 1.46 -16.86 -7.26
CA CYS A 38 1.03 -16.70 -5.87
C CYS A 38 0.51 -18.00 -5.24
N ASP A 39 -0.16 -18.87 -6.01
CA ASP A 39 -0.64 -20.16 -5.53
C ASP A 39 0.52 -21.12 -5.22
N GLU A 40 1.55 -21.14 -6.07
CA GLU A 40 2.78 -21.89 -5.83
C GLU A 40 3.52 -21.33 -4.61
N ALA A 41 3.64 -20.00 -4.49
CA ALA A 41 4.23 -19.34 -3.32
C ALA A 41 3.55 -19.79 -2.03
N PHE A 42 2.23 -19.76 -2.00
CA PHE A 42 1.46 -20.17 -0.83
C PHE A 42 1.64 -21.67 -0.50
N SER A 43 1.71 -22.52 -1.53
CA SER A 43 2.00 -23.95 -1.36
C SER A 43 3.40 -24.18 -0.78
N LYS A 44 4.43 -23.50 -1.31
CA LYS A 44 5.80 -23.53 -0.78
C LYS A 44 5.85 -23.10 0.69
N ILE A 45 5.19 -21.98 1.03
CA ILE A 45 5.12 -21.47 2.40
C ILE A 45 4.52 -22.53 3.33
N LYS A 46 3.37 -23.13 2.98
CA LYS A 46 2.72 -24.16 3.79
C LYS A 46 3.59 -25.40 4.00
N THR A 47 4.28 -25.84 2.96
CA THR A 47 5.18 -27.02 3.04
C THR A 47 6.40 -26.71 3.90
N ALA A 48 6.95 -25.50 3.81
CA ALA A 48 8.15 -25.11 4.55
C ALA A 48 7.90 -25.00 6.07
N ILE A 49 6.67 -24.73 6.52
CA ILE A 49 6.34 -24.60 7.95
C ILE A 49 6.78 -25.85 8.76
N GLN A 50 6.70 -27.04 8.17
CA GLN A 50 7.01 -28.30 8.87
C GLN A 50 8.51 -28.60 9.00
N ASN A 51 9.35 -27.91 8.18
CA ASN A 51 10.78 -28.20 8.09
C ASN A 51 11.61 -26.93 8.37
N THR A 52 11.77 -26.11 7.35
CA THR A 52 12.54 -24.86 7.39
C THR A 52 11.66 -23.72 6.87
N PRO A 53 10.89 -23.04 7.76
CA PRO A 53 10.00 -21.98 7.36
C PRO A 53 10.73 -20.80 6.70
N PHE A 54 10.03 -20.07 5.87
CA PHE A 54 10.52 -18.79 5.36
C PHE A 54 10.38 -17.72 6.44
N ASP A 55 11.40 -16.89 6.57
CA ASP A 55 11.40 -15.74 7.49
C ASP A 55 10.69 -14.53 6.85
N ILE A 56 10.91 -14.34 5.53
CA ILE A 56 10.36 -13.21 4.78
C ILE A 56 9.79 -13.71 3.45
N VAL A 57 8.65 -13.18 3.05
CA VAL A 57 8.15 -13.26 1.67
C VAL A 57 8.06 -11.85 1.09
N PHE A 58 8.72 -11.63 -0.05
CA PHE A 58 8.53 -10.45 -0.88
C PHE A 58 7.63 -10.81 -2.05
N THR A 59 6.63 -9.99 -2.34
CA THR A 59 5.72 -10.21 -3.47
C THR A 59 5.48 -8.91 -4.24
N ASP A 60 5.33 -8.99 -5.56
CA ASP A 60 4.65 -7.94 -6.30
C ASP A 60 3.17 -7.91 -5.91
N LEU A 61 2.49 -6.82 -6.19
CA LEU A 61 1.05 -6.67 -5.98
C LEU A 61 0.23 -7.16 -7.15
N SER A 62 0.72 -6.94 -8.38
CA SER A 62 0.00 -7.23 -9.61
C SER A 62 0.67 -8.36 -10.38
N PHE A 63 -0.14 -9.31 -10.83
CA PHE A 63 0.25 -10.45 -11.62
C PHE A 63 -0.60 -10.52 -12.88
N ASP A 64 0.03 -10.75 -14.03
CA ASP A 64 -0.67 -10.96 -15.30
C ASP A 64 -1.20 -12.40 -15.36
N ASN A 65 -2.29 -12.65 -14.62
CA ASN A 65 -2.92 -13.97 -14.59
C ASN A 65 -3.79 -14.19 -15.83
N THR A 66 -3.32 -15.05 -16.74
CA THR A 66 -4.08 -15.51 -17.89
C THR A 66 -4.77 -16.86 -17.66
N ASP A 67 -4.51 -17.50 -16.53
CA ASP A 67 -5.06 -18.82 -16.19
C ASP A 67 -6.35 -18.66 -15.37
N GLU A 68 -7.45 -19.29 -15.85
CA GLU A 68 -8.77 -19.28 -15.18
C GLU A 68 -8.76 -20.03 -13.83
N ASN A 69 -7.73 -20.82 -13.53
CA ASN A 69 -7.64 -21.64 -12.31
C ASN A 69 -6.88 -20.94 -11.17
N VAL A 70 -6.47 -19.69 -11.31
CA VAL A 70 -5.76 -18.94 -10.26
C VAL A 70 -6.69 -18.69 -9.08
N THR A 71 -6.26 -19.11 -7.89
CA THR A 71 -6.99 -18.89 -6.62
C THR A 71 -6.56 -17.61 -5.93
N LEU A 72 -5.26 -17.30 -5.98
CA LEU A 72 -4.67 -16.09 -5.40
C LEU A 72 -4.32 -15.09 -6.50
N ASP A 73 -5.24 -14.16 -6.75
CA ASP A 73 -5.12 -13.14 -7.78
C ASP A 73 -4.19 -11.99 -7.31
N GLY A 74 -2.88 -12.27 -7.27
CA GLY A 74 -1.84 -11.31 -6.96
C GLY A 74 -1.37 -11.28 -5.50
N GLY A 75 -0.38 -10.43 -5.24
CA GLY A 75 0.32 -10.38 -3.95
C GLY A 75 -0.54 -9.94 -2.78
N GLU A 76 -1.56 -9.09 -3.02
CA GLU A 76 -2.51 -8.74 -1.96
C GLU A 76 -3.30 -9.95 -1.47
N ALA A 77 -3.72 -10.84 -2.41
CA ALA A 77 -4.41 -12.08 -2.06
C ALA A 77 -3.48 -13.05 -1.32
N LEU A 78 -2.22 -13.14 -1.73
CA LEU A 78 -1.20 -13.95 -1.06
C LEU A 78 -0.98 -13.48 0.39
N ILE A 79 -0.77 -12.19 0.62
CA ILE A 79 -0.58 -11.64 1.97
C ILE A 79 -1.81 -11.90 2.84
N LYS A 80 -3.03 -11.67 2.32
CA LYS A 80 -4.28 -11.97 3.03
C LYS A 80 -4.41 -13.47 3.39
N ALA A 81 -4.01 -14.36 2.48
CA ALA A 81 -4.03 -15.81 2.72
C ALA A 81 -3.07 -16.23 3.83
N ILE A 82 -1.86 -15.65 3.85
CA ILE A 82 -0.86 -15.83 4.91
C ILE A 82 -1.42 -15.38 6.25
N GLN A 83 -1.98 -14.16 6.32
CA GLN A 83 -2.57 -13.59 7.54
C GLN A 83 -3.76 -14.43 8.04
N LYS A 84 -4.66 -14.83 7.14
CA LYS A 84 -5.83 -15.66 7.48
C LYS A 84 -5.45 -17.01 8.09
N LYS A 85 -4.29 -17.54 7.72
CA LYS A 85 -3.77 -18.80 8.27
C LYS A 85 -2.87 -18.60 9.50
N ASN A 86 -2.68 -17.36 9.96
CA ASN A 86 -1.80 -16.99 11.08
C ASN A 86 -0.38 -17.58 10.92
N ILE A 87 0.16 -17.56 9.70
CA ILE A 87 1.53 -18.04 9.43
C ILE A 87 2.49 -16.95 9.91
N ASP A 88 3.43 -17.33 10.79
CA ASP A 88 4.46 -16.41 11.29
C ASP A 88 5.57 -16.23 10.26
N ILE A 89 5.33 -15.33 9.33
CA ILE A 89 6.26 -14.90 8.27
C ILE A 89 6.13 -13.39 8.06
N LYS A 90 7.24 -12.70 7.88
CA LYS A 90 7.21 -11.28 7.55
C LYS A 90 6.88 -11.09 6.08
N THR A 91 5.94 -10.21 5.78
CA THR A 91 5.54 -9.92 4.40
C THR A 91 6.11 -8.58 3.95
N GLY A 92 6.69 -8.53 2.76
CA GLY A 92 7.16 -7.32 2.10
C GLY A 92 6.57 -7.20 0.69
N VAL A 93 6.42 -5.99 0.23
CA VAL A 93 5.95 -5.67 -1.12
C VAL A 93 7.09 -5.08 -1.93
N ILE A 94 7.32 -5.60 -3.15
CA ILE A 94 8.24 -5.04 -4.15
C ILE A 94 7.40 -4.82 -5.42
N THR A 95 7.06 -3.56 -5.74
CA THR A 95 6.09 -3.28 -6.79
C THR A 95 6.41 -2.01 -7.58
N GLY A 96 5.86 -1.89 -8.78
CA GLY A 96 5.86 -0.65 -9.57
C GLY A 96 4.83 0.37 -9.10
N HIS A 97 3.86 -0.03 -8.28
CA HIS A 97 2.76 0.84 -7.85
C HIS A 97 3.21 1.86 -6.82
N SER A 98 3.11 3.13 -7.18
CA SER A 98 3.47 4.26 -6.32
C SER A 98 2.31 5.23 -6.06
N GLU A 99 1.11 4.93 -6.58
CA GLU A 99 -0.09 5.76 -6.40
C GLU A 99 -0.46 5.84 -4.92
N THR A 100 -0.61 7.05 -4.39
CA THR A 100 -0.79 7.29 -2.95
C THR A 100 -1.97 6.52 -2.36
N ASN A 101 -3.10 6.45 -3.08
CA ASN A 101 -4.27 5.71 -2.63
C ASN A 101 -3.97 4.20 -2.51
N ARG A 102 -3.36 3.60 -3.53
CA ARG A 102 -3.02 2.17 -3.53
C ARG A 102 -2.01 1.83 -2.44
N VAL A 103 -0.95 2.63 -2.34
CA VAL A 103 0.06 2.50 -1.28
C VAL A 103 -0.58 2.53 0.10
N PHE A 104 -1.43 3.54 0.35
CA PHE A 104 -2.10 3.69 1.63
C PHE A 104 -2.99 2.48 1.94
N ASN A 105 -3.81 2.04 0.99
CA ASN A 105 -4.71 0.90 1.18
C ASN A 105 -3.95 -0.39 1.48
N VAL A 106 -2.86 -0.66 0.75
CA VAL A 106 -2.01 -1.83 0.98
C VAL A 106 -1.39 -1.77 2.37
N ILE A 107 -0.78 -0.65 2.74
CA ILE A 107 -0.12 -0.49 4.05
C ILE A 107 -1.13 -0.58 5.18
N HIS A 108 -2.27 0.10 5.06
CA HIS A 108 -3.29 0.14 6.12
C HIS A 108 -3.99 -1.21 6.31
N ASN A 109 -4.33 -1.91 5.22
CA ASN A 109 -5.12 -3.13 5.28
C ASN A 109 -4.28 -4.40 5.45
N LEU A 110 -3.04 -4.42 4.95
CA LEU A 110 -2.18 -5.60 4.95
C LEU A 110 -0.98 -5.48 5.88
N ASN A 111 -0.67 -4.27 6.34
CA ASN A 111 0.44 -3.98 7.27
C ASN A 111 1.74 -4.72 6.90
N PRO A 112 2.24 -4.60 5.66
CA PRO A 112 3.47 -5.28 5.26
C PRO A 112 4.67 -4.69 6.02
N SER A 113 5.65 -5.54 6.32
CA SER A 113 6.92 -5.13 6.95
C SER A 113 7.81 -4.29 6.04
N ALA A 114 7.58 -4.35 4.72
CA ALA A 114 8.26 -3.48 3.75
C ALA A 114 7.35 -3.11 2.58
N TYR A 115 7.59 -1.91 2.01
CA TYR A 115 7.03 -1.48 0.72
C TYR A 115 8.15 -0.83 -0.09
N ILE A 116 8.61 -1.53 -1.13
CA ILE A 116 9.76 -1.15 -1.96
C ILE A 116 9.27 -0.92 -3.39
N LEU A 117 9.67 0.20 -3.98
CA LEU A 117 9.40 0.45 -5.39
C LEU A 117 10.43 -0.29 -6.26
N LYS A 118 9.96 -1.02 -7.30
CA LYS A 118 10.84 -1.74 -8.24
C LYS A 118 11.93 -0.84 -8.82
N GLY A 119 11.63 0.44 -9.08
CA GLY A 119 12.59 1.42 -9.57
C GLY A 119 13.74 1.76 -8.62
N ASN A 120 13.57 1.51 -7.31
CA ASN A 120 14.59 1.72 -6.28
C ASN A 120 15.25 0.42 -5.83
N CYS A 121 14.82 -0.73 -6.39
CA CYS A 121 15.26 -2.06 -5.96
C CYS A 121 16.71 -2.32 -6.38
N ASN A 122 17.63 -2.18 -5.45
CA ASN A 122 19.05 -2.45 -5.60
C ASN A 122 19.61 -3.18 -4.36
N THR A 123 20.87 -3.59 -4.38
CA THR A 123 21.52 -4.35 -3.31
C THR A 123 21.44 -3.64 -1.95
N ASP A 124 21.73 -2.33 -1.92
CA ASP A 124 21.76 -1.56 -0.67
C ASP A 124 20.36 -1.41 -0.08
N GLU A 125 19.38 -1.09 -0.92
CA GLU A 125 17.98 -0.94 -0.55
C GLU A 125 17.40 -2.23 0.03
N LEU A 126 17.58 -3.37 -0.69
CA LEU A 126 17.11 -4.68 -0.24
C LEU A 126 17.82 -5.14 1.04
N THR A 127 19.14 -4.94 1.12
CA THR A 127 19.92 -5.28 2.33
C THR A 127 19.43 -4.49 3.54
N PHE A 128 19.17 -3.20 3.34
CA PHE A 128 18.68 -2.33 4.41
C PHE A 128 17.26 -2.72 4.84
N ALA A 129 16.37 -2.99 3.89
CA ALA A 129 15.02 -3.44 4.16
C ALA A 129 15.01 -4.76 4.96
N ILE A 130 15.78 -5.76 4.51
CA ILE A 130 15.91 -7.05 5.20
C ILE A 130 16.40 -6.86 6.64
N LYS A 131 17.45 -6.04 6.85
CA LYS A 131 17.98 -5.74 8.20
C LYS A 131 16.92 -5.10 9.11
N LYS A 132 16.06 -4.22 8.58
CA LYS A 132 14.96 -3.61 9.32
C LYS A 132 13.89 -4.65 9.69
N ILE A 133 13.45 -5.46 8.72
CA ILE A 133 12.43 -6.49 8.90
C ILE A 133 12.84 -7.49 9.98
N ILE A 134 14.09 -7.95 9.98
CA ILE A 134 14.62 -8.92 10.99
C ILE A 134 14.57 -8.34 12.40
N LYS A 135 14.75 -7.01 12.54
CA LYS A 135 14.65 -6.32 13.83
C LYS A 135 13.19 -6.06 14.26
N GLY A 136 12.21 -6.47 13.45
CA GLY A 136 10.80 -6.20 13.69
C GLY A 136 10.39 -4.75 13.35
N GLU A 137 11.25 -4.01 12.63
CA GLU A 137 10.96 -2.67 12.15
C GLU A 137 10.34 -2.71 10.77
N VAL A 138 9.53 -1.71 10.42
CA VAL A 138 8.99 -1.55 9.07
C VAL A 138 9.96 -0.76 8.18
N TYR A 139 9.93 -1.06 6.89
CA TYR A 139 10.72 -0.33 5.89
C TYR A 139 9.88 0.07 4.69
N TYR A 140 9.86 1.35 4.39
CA TYR A 140 9.26 1.90 3.16
C TYR A 140 10.29 2.74 2.43
N THR A 141 10.37 2.63 1.09
CA THR A 141 11.26 3.49 0.30
C THR A 141 10.96 4.96 0.57
N HIS A 142 11.97 5.82 0.42
CA HIS A 142 11.86 7.25 0.75
C HIS A 142 10.63 7.90 0.09
N GLU A 143 10.38 7.61 -1.18
CA GLU A 143 9.21 8.15 -1.91
C GLU A 143 7.89 7.76 -1.25
N ILE A 144 7.74 6.49 -0.87
CA ILE A 144 6.54 5.99 -0.19
C ILE A 144 6.36 6.67 1.16
N HIS A 145 7.45 6.82 1.92
CA HIS A 145 7.41 7.50 3.20
C HIS A 145 6.94 8.95 3.08
N GLN A 146 7.44 9.69 2.08
CA GLN A 146 7.02 11.08 1.80
C GLN A 146 5.52 11.16 1.43
N LYS A 147 5.02 10.23 0.63
CA LYS A 147 3.59 10.17 0.25
C LYS A 147 2.69 9.93 1.48
N LEU A 148 3.07 9.01 2.35
CA LEU A 148 2.34 8.74 3.59
C LEU A 148 2.32 9.94 4.54
N LEU A 149 3.48 10.60 4.73
CA LEU A 149 3.58 11.81 5.55
C LEU A 149 2.71 12.94 5.00
N LYS A 150 2.78 13.19 3.67
CA LYS A 150 1.95 14.22 3.02
C LYS A 150 0.46 13.95 3.23
N ARG A 151 0.03 12.70 3.05
CA ARG A 151 -1.37 12.31 3.30
C ARG A 151 -1.76 12.53 4.75
N ALA A 152 -0.95 12.06 5.71
CA ALA A 152 -1.24 12.21 7.13
C ALA A 152 -1.38 13.69 7.55
N LEU A 153 -0.51 14.58 7.04
CA LEU A 153 -0.60 16.02 7.28
C LEU A 153 -1.91 16.62 6.77
N ILE A 154 -2.39 16.16 5.62
CA ILE A 154 -3.66 16.62 5.04
C ILE A 154 -4.84 16.09 5.86
N GLU A 155 -4.82 14.82 6.26
CA GLU A 155 -5.88 14.21 7.08
C GLU A 155 -6.04 14.91 8.44
N ILE A 156 -4.95 15.27 9.12
CA ILE A 156 -4.99 16.01 10.38
C ILE A 156 -5.67 17.38 10.23
N GLN A 157 -5.62 17.99 9.05
CA GLN A 157 -6.24 19.28 8.76
C GLN A 157 -7.71 19.17 8.34
N MET A 158 -8.22 17.95 8.13
CA MET A 158 -9.59 17.69 7.72
C MET A 158 -10.46 17.35 8.92
N ASP A 159 -11.54 18.13 9.09
CA ASP A 159 -12.62 17.79 10.01
C ASP A 159 -13.73 17.02 9.29
N ASP A 160 -14.68 16.48 10.06
CA ASP A 160 -15.82 15.72 9.54
C ASP A 160 -16.62 16.47 8.48
N VAL A 161 -16.75 17.79 8.66
CA VAL A 161 -17.44 18.66 7.69
C VAL A 161 -16.70 18.70 6.35
N ALA A 162 -15.37 18.77 6.38
CA ALA A 162 -14.55 18.72 5.17
C ALA A 162 -14.72 17.40 4.41
N ILE A 163 -14.69 16.28 5.12
CA ILE A 163 -14.88 14.95 4.54
C ILE A 163 -16.29 14.82 3.92
N GLN A 164 -17.33 15.27 4.63
CA GLN A 164 -18.69 15.25 4.11
C GLN A 164 -18.81 16.10 2.83
N ILE A 165 -18.24 17.32 2.81
CA ILE A 165 -18.24 18.18 1.63
C ILE A 165 -17.58 17.48 0.45
N LEU A 166 -16.42 16.87 0.64
CA LEU A 166 -15.72 16.17 -0.44
C LEU A 166 -16.52 14.98 -0.99
N LYS A 167 -17.21 14.22 -0.12
CA LYS A 167 -18.05 13.08 -0.52
C LYS A 167 -19.30 13.50 -1.30
N GLU A 168 -19.93 14.61 -0.90
CA GLU A 168 -21.16 15.09 -1.52
C GLU A 168 -20.90 15.95 -2.77
N LEU A 169 -19.74 16.60 -2.87
CA LEU A 169 -19.43 17.52 -3.98
C LEU A 169 -19.60 16.90 -5.38
N PRO A 170 -19.19 15.63 -5.65
CA PRO A 170 -19.40 15.02 -6.97
C PRO A 170 -20.85 14.70 -7.30
N ARG A 171 -21.72 14.63 -6.27
CA ARG A 171 -23.13 14.24 -6.42
C ARG A 171 -24.05 15.41 -6.74
N HIS A 172 -23.55 16.64 -6.61
CA HIS A 172 -24.34 17.86 -6.75
C HIS A 172 -23.77 18.80 -7.79
N SER A 173 -24.61 19.22 -8.75
CA SER A 173 -24.22 20.15 -9.81
C SER A 173 -23.99 21.60 -9.34
N LYS A 174 -24.54 21.97 -8.19
CA LYS A 174 -24.38 23.30 -7.59
C LYS A 174 -24.00 23.21 -6.13
N ILE A 175 -23.07 24.06 -5.68
CA ILE A 175 -22.61 24.12 -4.27
C ILE A 175 -23.79 24.44 -3.32
N SER A 176 -24.75 25.25 -3.76
CA SER A 176 -25.95 25.59 -2.97
C SER A 176 -26.76 24.36 -2.53
N ASN A 177 -26.71 23.28 -3.32
CA ASN A 177 -27.44 22.06 -3.00
C ASN A 177 -26.80 21.26 -1.86
N LEU A 178 -25.55 21.56 -1.48
CA LEU A 178 -24.86 20.90 -0.37
C LEU A 178 -25.42 21.31 0.99
N GLU A 179 -26.09 22.47 1.12
CA GLU A 179 -26.56 23.00 2.42
C GLU A 179 -27.50 22.05 3.16
N GLY A 180 -28.27 21.23 2.45
CA GLY A 180 -29.17 20.24 3.05
C GLY A 180 -28.51 18.92 3.46
N PHE A 181 -27.26 18.67 3.08
CA PHE A 181 -26.59 17.36 3.25
C PHE A 181 -25.45 17.38 4.26
N ILE A 182 -24.84 18.54 4.51
CA ILE A 182 -23.68 18.67 5.38
C ILE A 182 -24.12 18.99 6.81
N LYS A 183 -23.67 18.17 7.78
CA LYS A 183 -24.02 18.29 9.20
C LYS A 183 -22.79 18.51 10.06
N LYS A 184 -22.93 19.30 11.11
CA LYS A 184 -21.96 19.41 12.19
C LYS A 184 -22.10 18.21 13.15
N THR A 185 -21.15 18.08 14.05
CA THR A 185 -21.12 17.03 15.11
C THR A 185 -22.38 17.08 16.02
N ASP A 186 -22.98 18.25 16.19
CA ASP A 186 -24.23 18.43 16.94
C ASP A 186 -25.51 18.10 16.15
N GLY A 187 -25.36 17.66 14.89
CA GLY A 187 -26.45 17.32 13.98
C GLY A 187 -27.06 18.53 13.24
N SER A 188 -26.66 19.76 13.55
CA SER A 188 -27.14 20.96 12.86
C SER A 188 -26.58 21.05 11.44
N LEU A 189 -27.39 21.59 10.50
CA LEU A 189 -26.96 21.77 9.12
C LEU A 189 -25.91 22.88 9.00
N VAL A 190 -24.94 22.67 8.11
CA VAL A 190 -23.92 23.66 7.80
C VAL A 190 -24.47 24.62 6.73
N LYS A 191 -24.42 25.93 7.01
CA LYS A 191 -24.91 26.97 6.08
C LYS A 191 -23.98 27.10 4.86
N LEU A 192 -24.56 27.44 3.72
CA LEU A 192 -23.89 27.62 2.42
C LEU A 192 -22.57 28.41 2.52
N ARG A 193 -22.59 29.56 3.18
CA ARG A 193 -21.41 30.43 3.35
C ARG A 193 -20.25 29.70 4.05
N SER A 194 -20.57 28.83 5.02
CA SER A 194 -19.55 28.03 5.72
C SER A 194 -19.00 26.90 4.82
N ILE A 195 -19.86 26.31 3.99
CA ILE A 195 -19.46 25.30 2.98
C ILE A 195 -18.51 25.95 1.96
N GLU A 196 -18.84 27.12 1.44
CA GLU A 196 -18.00 27.84 0.48
C GLU A 196 -16.64 28.23 1.06
N ALA A 197 -16.61 28.72 2.31
CA ALA A 197 -15.37 29.04 3.01
C ALA A 197 -14.51 27.76 3.22
N LYS A 198 -15.13 26.65 3.58
CA LYS A 198 -14.44 25.37 3.76
C LYS A 198 -13.91 24.84 2.41
N LEU A 199 -14.70 24.92 1.33
CA LEU A 199 -14.25 24.54 -0.02
C LEU A 199 -13.05 25.37 -0.48
N SER A 200 -13.05 26.68 -0.21
CA SER A 200 -11.89 27.54 -0.51
C SER A 200 -10.65 27.09 0.24
N LYS A 201 -10.78 26.78 1.54
CA LYS A 201 -9.66 26.26 2.36
C LYS A 201 -9.18 24.89 1.85
N LEU A 202 -10.08 23.98 1.49
CA LEU A 202 -9.74 22.68 0.94
C LEU A 202 -8.99 22.79 -0.39
N ARG A 203 -9.45 23.67 -1.30
CA ARG A 203 -8.73 23.93 -2.56
C ARG A 203 -7.31 24.43 -2.31
N ASN A 204 -7.12 25.35 -1.37
CA ASN A 204 -5.79 25.86 -1.04
C ASN A 204 -4.90 24.75 -0.45
N ASN A 205 -5.41 23.97 0.50
CA ASN A 205 -4.66 22.90 1.16
C ASN A 205 -4.24 21.80 0.17
N LEU A 206 -5.11 21.46 -0.77
CA LEU A 206 -4.85 20.44 -1.80
C LEU A 206 -4.26 21.04 -3.10
N GLN A 207 -4.02 22.36 -3.13
CA GLN A 207 -3.56 23.07 -4.32
C GLN A 207 -4.44 22.83 -5.55
N ALA A 208 -5.75 22.74 -5.34
CA ALA A 208 -6.73 22.46 -6.38
C ALA A 208 -7.21 23.76 -7.06
N HIS A 209 -7.27 23.75 -8.40
CA HIS A 209 -7.67 24.90 -9.19
C HIS A 209 -9.20 25.15 -9.17
N ASN A 210 -9.97 24.08 -9.04
CA ASN A 210 -11.44 24.11 -9.00
C ASN A 210 -11.99 22.92 -8.20
N ASN A 211 -13.32 22.80 -8.11
CA ASN A 211 -13.94 21.74 -7.33
C ASN A 211 -13.77 20.34 -7.95
N THR A 212 -13.72 20.23 -9.27
CA THR A 212 -13.46 18.97 -9.96
C THR A 212 -12.03 18.49 -9.67
N ASP A 213 -11.05 19.37 -9.80
CA ASP A 213 -9.65 19.12 -9.47
C ASP A 213 -9.49 18.79 -7.97
N LEU A 214 -10.25 19.44 -7.10
CA LEU A 214 -10.28 19.12 -5.66
C LEU A 214 -10.71 17.67 -5.39
N VAL A 215 -11.76 17.21 -6.06
CA VAL A 215 -12.26 15.84 -5.94
C VAL A 215 -11.23 14.84 -6.47
N LEU A 216 -10.62 15.10 -7.63
CA LEU A 216 -9.59 14.25 -8.21
C LEU A 216 -8.39 14.12 -7.26
N LYS A 217 -7.88 15.20 -6.74
CA LYS A 217 -6.76 15.20 -5.79
C LYS A 217 -7.10 14.49 -4.47
N ALA A 218 -8.34 14.63 -3.99
CA ALA A 218 -8.80 13.90 -2.82
C ALA A 218 -8.85 12.38 -3.07
N LYS A 219 -9.24 11.95 -4.28
CA LYS A 219 -9.18 10.54 -4.71
C LYS A 219 -7.74 10.04 -4.87
N GLU A 220 -6.87 10.79 -5.52
CA GLU A 220 -5.44 10.45 -5.66
C GLU A 220 -4.74 10.26 -4.31
N LEU A 221 -5.16 11.01 -3.29
CA LEU A 221 -4.67 10.87 -1.92
C LEU A 221 -5.38 9.75 -1.13
N GLY A 222 -6.41 9.11 -1.71
CA GLY A 222 -7.20 8.08 -1.04
C GLY A 222 -8.03 8.61 0.14
N ILE A 223 -8.39 9.90 0.12
CA ILE A 223 -9.32 10.51 1.09
C ILE A 223 -10.77 10.19 0.68
N LEU A 224 -10.98 10.01 -0.60
CA LEU A 224 -12.23 9.55 -1.21
C LEU A 224 -11.99 8.23 -1.94
N ASP A 225 -13.00 7.37 -1.90
CA ASP A 225 -13.08 6.13 -2.68
C ASP A 225 -13.36 6.39 -4.16
#